data_d7a443e57ee77c1fb1ae777b482b5c75
#
_entry.id   d7a443e57ee77c1fb1ae777b482b5c75
#
_cell.length_a   1.000
_cell.length_b   1.000
_cell.length_c   1.000
_cell.angle_alpha   90.00
_cell.angle_beta   90.00
_cell.angle_gamma   90.00
#
_symmetry.space_group_name_H-M   'P 1'
#
loop_
_entity.id
_entity.type
_entity.pdbx_description
1 polymer ?
#
loop_
_entity_poly.entity_id
_entity_poly.type
_entity_poly.pdbx_seq_one_letter_code
_entity_poly.pdbx_strand_id
1 'polypeptide(L)' 'MGDLVEVDSFTIGGSKAGPSMPGPKLQAQLGSRILIDMNNHLLHVPTRQGWVLAQAGDRIVLWSDDSLEVQRGAYT' A
#
# COMPACT_ATOMS: atom_id res chain seq x y z
N MET A 1 9.63 -7.95 22.61
CA MET A 1 9.28 -7.27 21.36
C MET A 1 8.17 -8.02 20.68
N GLY A 2 7.12 -7.31 20.34
CA GLY A 2 6.03 -7.93 19.61
C GLY A 2 6.33 -8.00 18.12
N ASP A 3 5.87 -9.04 17.49
CA ASP A 3 5.95 -9.13 16.05
C ASP A 3 4.95 -8.19 15.42
N LEU A 4 5.30 -7.64 14.27
CA LEU A 4 4.38 -6.81 13.52
C LEU A 4 3.29 -7.69 12.90
N VAL A 5 2.07 -7.19 12.94
CA VAL A 5 0.93 -7.87 12.38
C VAL A 5 0.37 -7.02 11.25
N GLU A 6 0.01 -7.63 10.15
CA GLU A 6 -0.65 -6.94 9.06
C GLU A 6 -2.06 -6.55 9.51
N VAL A 7 -2.33 -5.25 9.49
CA VAL A 7 -3.63 -4.71 9.91
C VAL A 7 -4.55 -4.58 8.71
N ASP A 8 -3.99 -4.19 7.57
CA ASP A 8 -4.76 -3.93 6.37
C ASP A 8 -3.84 -4.02 5.17
N SER A 9 -4.39 -4.33 4.01
CA SER A 9 -3.63 -4.36 2.77
C SER A 9 -4.55 -4.30 1.56
N PHE A 10 -4.00 -3.88 0.42
CA PHE A 10 -4.73 -3.99 -0.84
C PHE A 10 -3.73 -4.01 -2.00
N THR A 11 -4.20 -4.52 -3.14
CA THR A 11 -3.41 -4.57 -4.36
C THR A 11 -3.91 -3.46 -5.30
N ILE A 12 -2.99 -2.64 -5.78
CA ILE A 12 -3.31 -1.54 -6.68
C ILE A 12 -3.77 -2.09 -8.02
N GLY A 13 -4.85 -1.53 -8.55
CA GLY A 13 -5.30 -1.88 -9.88
C GLY A 13 -6.23 -3.07 -9.96
N GLY A 14 -6.73 -3.54 -8.83
CA GLY A 14 -7.76 -4.58 -8.84
C GLY A 14 -7.27 -5.93 -9.33
N SER A 15 -6.12 -6.33 -8.88
CA SER A 15 -5.51 -7.58 -9.29
C SER A 15 -6.30 -8.81 -8.85
N LYS A 16 -6.12 -9.90 -9.56
CA LYS A 16 -6.66 -11.21 -9.20
C LYS A 16 -6.01 -11.77 -7.93
N ALA A 17 -4.90 -11.21 -7.51
CA ALA A 17 -4.08 -11.76 -6.44
C ALA A 17 -4.49 -11.32 -5.04
N GLY A 18 -5.52 -10.50 -4.90
CA GLY A 18 -5.92 -10.07 -3.57
C GLY A 18 -6.97 -8.99 -3.60
N PRO A 19 -7.31 -8.43 -2.43
CA PRO A 19 -8.33 -7.39 -2.37
C PRO A 19 -7.89 -6.17 -3.16
N SER A 20 -8.79 -5.66 -3.98
CA SER A 20 -8.53 -4.48 -4.82
C SER A 20 -8.91 -3.19 -4.12
N MET A 21 -9.55 -3.27 -2.97
CA MET A 21 -9.98 -2.10 -2.20
C MET A 21 -9.32 -2.11 -0.84
N PRO A 22 -8.83 -0.96 -0.38
CA PRO A 22 -8.27 -0.89 0.96
C PRO A 22 -9.38 -1.01 2.01
N GLY A 23 -9.04 -1.58 3.15
CA GLY A 23 -9.92 -1.55 4.30
C GLY A 23 -9.97 -0.16 4.91
N PRO A 24 -10.79 0.04 5.96
CA PRO A 24 -11.01 1.37 6.50
C PRO A 24 -9.76 2.04 7.05
N LYS A 25 -8.84 1.27 7.62
CA LYS A 25 -7.63 1.86 8.19
C LYS A 25 -6.66 2.33 7.11
N LEU A 26 -6.48 1.52 6.08
CA LEU A 26 -5.59 1.89 4.99
C LEU A 26 -6.22 2.98 4.13
N GLN A 27 -7.53 2.95 3.96
CA GLN A 27 -8.24 3.99 3.24
C GLN A 27 -8.03 5.36 3.89
N ALA A 28 -7.97 5.41 5.22
CA ALA A 28 -7.71 6.65 5.94
C ALA A 28 -6.32 7.21 5.67
N GLN A 29 -5.38 6.38 5.22
CA GLN A 29 -4.03 6.83 4.87
C GLN A 29 -3.97 7.43 3.47
N LEU A 30 -4.90 7.05 2.60
CA LEU A 30 -4.93 7.56 1.23
C LEU A 30 -5.30 9.03 1.23
N GLY A 31 -4.49 9.83 0.54
CA GLY A 31 -4.69 11.28 0.50
C GLY A 31 -4.17 12.00 1.73
N SER A 32 -3.83 11.26 2.78
CA SER A 32 -3.27 11.80 4.02
C SER A 32 -1.76 11.56 4.05
N ARG A 33 -1.34 10.31 4.23
CA ARG A 33 0.08 9.96 4.20
C ARG A 33 0.51 9.41 2.84
N ILE A 34 -0.37 8.67 2.19
CA ILE A 34 -0.11 8.11 0.86
C ILE A 34 -0.59 9.12 -0.16
N LEU A 35 0.33 9.68 -0.93
CA LEU A 35 0.00 10.67 -1.95
C LEU A 35 -0.39 9.98 -3.24
N ILE A 36 -1.46 10.47 -3.86
CA ILE A 36 -2.02 9.87 -5.07
C ILE A 36 -1.64 10.72 -6.27
N ASP A 37 -0.95 10.12 -7.23
CA ASP A 37 -0.64 10.74 -8.50
C ASP A 37 -1.61 10.22 -9.55
N MET A 38 -2.65 10.98 -9.81
CA MET A 38 -3.70 10.58 -10.74
C MET A 38 -3.22 10.54 -12.20
N ASN A 39 -2.24 11.38 -12.54
CA ASN A 39 -1.78 11.48 -13.92
C ASN A 39 -0.97 10.25 -14.34
N ASN A 40 -0.17 9.72 -13.44
CA ASN A 40 0.71 8.60 -13.73
C ASN A 40 0.23 7.29 -13.12
N HIS A 41 -0.92 7.31 -12.44
CA HIS A 41 -1.50 6.14 -11.77
C HIS A 41 -0.52 5.52 -10.78
N LEU A 42 0.17 6.38 -10.02
CA LEU A 42 1.14 5.98 -9.02
C LEU A 42 0.70 6.42 -7.63
N LEU A 43 1.14 5.68 -6.63
CA LEU A 43 1.00 6.09 -5.25
C LEU A 43 2.39 6.31 -4.66
N HIS A 44 2.55 7.41 -3.93
CA HIS A 44 3.78 7.72 -3.21
C HIS A 44 3.57 7.29 -1.77
N VAL A 45 4.26 6.24 -1.35
CA VAL A 45 4.05 5.61 -0.04
C VAL A 45 5.23 5.90 0.87
N PRO A 46 4.99 6.49 2.06
CA PRO A 46 6.08 6.73 3.01
C PRO A 46 6.35 5.43 3.80
N THR A 47 7.40 4.74 3.42
CA THR A 47 7.82 3.51 4.09
C THR A 47 8.95 3.80 5.08
N ARG A 48 9.34 2.77 5.84
CA ARG A 48 10.48 2.88 6.76
C ARG A 48 11.78 3.20 6.04
N GLN A 49 11.86 2.86 4.76
CA GLN A 49 13.05 3.08 3.95
C GLN A 49 12.95 4.35 3.11
N GLY A 50 11.95 5.19 3.38
CA GLY A 50 11.70 6.39 2.64
C GLY A 50 10.51 6.27 1.70
N TRP A 51 10.38 7.24 0.81
CA TRP A 51 9.27 7.25 -0.14
C TRP A 51 9.48 6.21 -1.23
N VAL A 52 8.45 5.42 -1.46
CA VAL A 52 8.46 4.39 -2.50
C VAL A 52 7.30 4.64 -3.44
N LEU A 53 7.56 4.56 -4.74
CA LEU A 53 6.51 4.64 -5.74
C LEU A 53 5.89 3.27 -5.92
N ALA A 54 4.57 3.20 -5.79
CA ALA A 54 3.81 1.99 -5.99
C ALA A 54 2.93 2.13 -7.23
N GLN A 55 2.87 1.09 -8.04
CA GLN A 55 2.12 1.08 -9.28
C GLN A 55 1.16 -0.10 -9.32
N ALA A 56 0.37 -0.18 -10.38
CA ALA A 56 -0.59 -1.28 -10.53
C ALA A 56 0.13 -2.63 -10.40
N GLY A 57 -0.47 -3.53 -9.63
CA GLY A 57 0.10 -4.83 -9.34
C GLY A 57 0.85 -4.89 -8.01
N ASP A 58 1.27 -3.75 -7.48
CA ASP A 58 1.94 -3.72 -6.19
C ASP A 58 0.93 -3.81 -5.06
N ARG A 59 1.36 -4.38 -3.95
CA ARG A 59 0.53 -4.52 -2.77
C ARG A 59 1.02 -3.56 -1.70
N ILE A 60 0.10 -2.80 -1.11
CA ILE A 60 0.41 -1.90 -0.01
C ILE A 60 -0.08 -2.53 1.29
N VAL A 61 0.79 -2.56 2.28
CA VAL A 61 0.50 -3.19 3.57
C VAL A 61 0.64 -2.16 4.68
N LEU A 62 -0.35 -2.13 5.57
CA LEU A 62 -0.30 -1.35 6.80
C LEU A 62 -0.05 -2.31 7.95
N TRP A 63 1.03 -2.06 8.69
CA TRP A 63 1.42 -2.89 9.82
C TRP A 63 0.89 -2.34 11.14
N SER A 64 0.93 -3.16 12.17
CA SER A 64 0.36 -2.82 13.48
C SER A 64 1.04 -1.65 14.18
N ASP A 65 2.24 -1.27 13.74
CA ASP A 65 2.94 -0.09 14.27
C ASP A 65 2.71 1.16 13.42
N ASP A 66 1.69 1.14 12.55
CA ASP A 66 1.35 2.20 11.61
C ASP A 66 2.37 2.42 10.51
N SER A 67 3.34 1.53 10.35
CA SER A 67 4.27 1.60 9.23
C SER A 67 3.61 1.06 7.97
N LEU A 68 4.07 1.58 6.84
CA LEU A 68 3.59 1.17 5.52
C LEU A 68 4.71 0.45 4.78
N GLU A 69 4.33 -0.49 3.94
CA GLU A 69 5.25 -1.25 3.12
C GLU A 69 4.66 -1.43 1.73
N VAL A 70 5.52 -1.44 0.72
CA VAL A 70 5.11 -1.75 -0.65
C VAL A 70 5.76 -3.06 -1.04
N GLN A 71 4.93 -4.04 -1.37
CA GLN A 71 5.39 -5.34 -1.85
C GLN A 71 5.19 -5.39 -3.35
N ARG A 72 6.26 -5.63 -4.08
CA ARG A 72 6.19 -5.68 -5.54
C ARG A 72 5.36 -6.85 -5.99
N GLY A 73 4.48 -6.59 -6.95
CA GLY A 73 3.67 -7.64 -7.53
C GLY A 73 4.46 -8.47 -8.53
N ALA A 74 3.90 -9.65 -8.84
CA ALA A 74 4.46 -10.50 -9.88
C ALA A 74 3.86 -10.04 -11.20
N TYR A 75 4.64 -9.30 -11.96
CA TYR A 75 4.21 -8.84 -13.27
C TYR A 75 4.56 -9.90 -14.30
N THR A 76 3.59 -10.60 -14.75
CA THR A 76 3.81 -11.58 -15.80
C THR A 76 2.89 -11.33 -16.97
#